data_f54d572f660147a9a4647790be482d03
#
_entry.id   f54d572f660147a9a4647790be482d03
#
_cell.length_a   1.000
_cell.length_b   1.000
_cell.length_c   1.000
_cell.angle_alpha   90.00
_cell.angle_beta   90.00
_cell.angle_gamma   90.00
#
_symmetry.space_group_name_H-M   'P 1'
#
loop_
_entity.id
_entity.type
_entity.pdbx_description
1 polymer ?
#
loop_
_entity_poly.entity_id
_entity_poly.type
_entity_poly.pdbx_seq_one_letter_code
_entity_poly.pdbx_strand_id
1 'polypeptide(L)'
;MKKKKSKSKNKIKNKKRPGLFKRSKKRTKSKSVKSKTSNEEELIIKVSKLWAKKAHANKNSYQKKYNHSIKKNEDFWRKEGKRITWIKPYKKIKDVKYSKTDVKIKWFYDGKLNASANCIDRHLKKYGKKTAIIWVGDDPSKSKEISYRELHKNVCKTANGLKNIGIKKGDKVTIYLTMIPELAYTMLACSRIGAVHSIIFGGFSPDSISTRINDCDSNYL
;
A
#
# COMPACT_ATOMS: atom_id res chain seq x y z
N MET A 1 -53.51 31.53 -30.53
CA MET A 1 -53.32 32.49 -29.39
C MET A 1 -51.85 32.54 -29.01
N LYS A 2 -51.19 33.69 -29.26
CA LYS A 2 -49.78 33.93 -29.00
C LYS A 2 -49.63 34.43 -27.57
N LYS A 3 -48.75 33.81 -26.72
CA LYS A 3 -48.32 34.39 -25.45
C LYS A 3 -46.85 34.75 -25.50
N LYS A 4 -46.58 36.03 -25.30
CA LYS A 4 -45.29 36.73 -25.28
C LYS A 4 -44.44 36.31 -24.07
N LYS A 5 -43.15 36.06 -24.28
CA LYS A 5 -42.13 35.95 -23.22
C LYS A 5 -41.60 37.34 -22.87
N SER A 6 -41.74 37.75 -21.60
CA SER A 6 -41.09 38.95 -21.06
C SER A 6 -39.69 38.59 -20.54
N LYS A 7 -38.68 39.30 -21.01
CA LYS A 7 -37.29 39.23 -20.50
C LYS A 7 -37.11 40.25 -19.41
N SER A 8 -36.89 39.83 -18.19
CA SER A 8 -36.47 40.71 -17.10
C SER A 8 -34.92 40.77 -17.08
N LYS A 9 -34.36 41.97 -17.30
CA LYS A 9 -32.92 42.25 -17.18
C LYS A 9 -32.66 42.78 -15.77
N ASN A 10 -32.04 42.04 -14.90
CA ASN A 10 -31.51 42.54 -13.63
C ASN A 10 -30.10 43.11 -13.86
N LYS A 11 -30.00 44.44 -13.76
CA LYS A 11 -28.75 45.22 -13.67
C LYS A 11 -28.21 45.15 -12.24
N ILE A 12 -27.08 44.47 -12.05
CA ILE A 12 -26.33 44.53 -10.79
C ILE A 12 -25.44 45.77 -10.78
N LYS A 13 -25.72 46.70 -9.85
CA LYS A 13 -24.93 47.90 -9.60
C LYS A 13 -23.64 47.56 -8.88
N ASN A 14 -22.50 47.86 -9.48
CA ASN A 14 -21.18 47.84 -8.85
C ASN A 14 -21.06 48.93 -7.79
N LYS A 15 -20.99 48.56 -6.51
CA LYS A 15 -20.57 49.44 -5.42
C LYS A 15 -19.05 49.48 -5.34
N LYS A 16 -18.47 50.67 -5.53
CA LYS A 16 -17.05 51.01 -5.29
C LYS A 16 -16.71 50.82 -3.80
N ARG A 17 -15.62 50.11 -3.50
CA ARG A 17 -15.05 50.01 -2.15
C ARG A 17 -14.16 51.23 -1.86
N PRO A 18 -14.12 51.73 -0.59
CA PRO A 18 -13.31 52.89 -0.20
C PRO A 18 -11.82 52.51 -0.10
N GLY A 19 -10.99 53.55 -0.28
CA GLY A 19 -9.55 53.45 -0.49
C GLY A 19 -8.74 52.85 0.62
N LEU A 20 -7.68 52.13 0.19
CA LEU A 20 -6.65 51.55 1.04
C LEU A 20 -5.67 52.62 1.54
N PHE A 21 -5.41 52.59 2.82
CA PHE A 21 -4.37 53.33 3.52
C PHE A 21 -2.99 53.13 2.89
N LYS A 22 -2.31 54.24 2.52
CA LYS A 22 -0.91 54.26 2.15
C LYS A 22 -0.02 53.99 3.37
N ARG A 23 0.54 52.81 3.48
CA ARG A 23 1.54 52.48 4.49
C ARG A 23 2.95 52.86 3.97
N SER A 24 3.60 53.82 4.66
CA SER A 24 4.96 54.24 4.42
C SER A 24 5.95 53.11 4.65
N LYS A 25 6.79 52.85 3.66
CA LYS A 25 7.90 51.86 3.74
C LYS A 25 9.06 52.49 4.53
N LYS A 26 9.15 52.24 5.83
CA LYS A 26 10.41 52.35 6.57
C LYS A 26 11.18 51.04 6.36
N ARG A 27 12.27 51.14 5.59
CA ARG A 27 13.20 50.04 5.30
C ARG A 27 14.16 49.90 6.48
N THR A 28 13.78 49.05 7.47
CA THR A 28 14.74 48.60 8.51
C THR A 28 15.59 47.50 7.88
N LYS A 29 16.90 47.78 7.76
CA LYS A 29 17.91 46.79 7.44
C LYS A 29 17.96 45.74 8.54
N SER A 30 17.32 44.58 8.35
CA SER A 30 17.55 43.43 9.21
C SER A 30 18.93 42.85 8.86
N LYS A 31 19.86 42.86 9.82
CA LYS A 31 21.07 42.08 9.77
C LYS A 31 20.70 40.61 9.62
N SER A 32 21.09 39.98 8.51
CA SER A 32 20.97 38.54 8.36
C SER A 32 21.80 37.85 9.41
N VAL A 33 21.12 37.29 10.42
CA VAL A 33 21.73 36.28 11.29
C VAL A 33 21.96 35.08 10.42
N LYS A 34 23.21 34.84 10.03
CA LYS A 34 23.62 33.57 9.44
C LYS A 34 23.36 32.50 10.49
N SER A 35 22.30 31.74 10.36
CA SER A 35 22.10 30.50 11.07
C SER A 35 23.28 29.58 10.67
N LYS A 36 24.16 29.31 11.62
CA LYS A 36 25.10 28.18 11.50
C LYS A 36 24.21 26.94 11.46
N THR A 37 23.98 26.41 10.25
CA THR A 37 23.55 25.03 10.09
C THR A 37 24.60 24.17 10.72
N SER A 38 24.29 23.58 11.88
CA SER A 38 25.06 22.46 12.43
C SER A 38 25.11 21.41 11.34
N ASN A 39 26.29 21.14 10.82
CA ASN A 39 26.53 19.92 10.03
C ASN A 39 26.31 18.76 11.00
N GLU A 40 25.08 18.21 11.01
CA GLU A 40 24.85 16.85 11.49
C GLU A 40 25.61 15.96 10.51
N GLU A 41 26.84 15.56 10.88
CA GLU A 41 27.57 14.54 10.14
C GLU A 41 26.69 13.29 10.17
N GLU A 42 26.15 12.89 9.01
CA GLU A 42 25.41 11.65 8.88
C GLU A 42 26.29 10.51 9.43
N LEU A 43 25.81 9.84 10.47
CA LEU A 43 26.51 8.72 11.08
C LEU A 43 26.60 7.55 10.11
N ILE A 44 27.70 7.44 9.39
CA ILE A 44 27.94 6.36 8.45
C ILE A 44 28.45 5.12 9.19
N ILE A 45 27.57 4.14 9.37
CA ILE A 45 27.89 2.86 9.99
C ILE A 45 28.44 1.90 8.94
N LYS A 46 29.68 1.43 9.12
CA LYS A 46 30.29 0.44 8.23
C LYS A 46 29.68 -0.95 8.43
N VAL A 47 29.25 -1.58 7.33
CA VAL A 47 28.72 -2.96 7.37
C VAL A 47 29.85 -3.94 7.70
N SER A 48 29.62 -4.82 8.67
CA SER A 48 30.62 -5.84 9.05
C SER A 48 30.89 -6.82 7.89
N LYS A 49 32.12 -7.33 7.80
CA LYS A 49 32.51 -8.31 6.78
C LYS A 49 31.63 -9.58 6.80
N LEU A 50 31.18 -10.01 7.99
CA LEU A 50 30.33 -11.17 8.16
C LEU A 50 28.95 -10.96 7.52
N TRP A 51 28.35 -9.79 7.74
CA TRP A 51 27.06 -9.42 7.13
C TRP A 51 27.19 -9.25 5.63
N ALA A 52 28.22 -8.57 5.16
CA ALA A 52 28.49 -8.39 3.74
C ALA A 52 28.64 -9.75 3.01
N LYS A 53 29.33 -10.74 3.63
CA LYS A 53 29.50 -12.09 3.07
C LYS A 53 28.19 -12.86 2.97
N LYS A 54 27.25 -12.67 3.91
CA LYS A 54 25.96 -13.34 3.95
C LYS A 54 24.87 -12.62 3.16
N ALA A 55 25.10 -11.41 2.68
CA ALA A 55 24.14 -10.61 1.95
C ALA A 55 23.81 -11.23 0.57
N HIS A 56 22.52 -11.26 0.22
CA HIS A 56 22.07 -11.73 -1.08
C HIS A 56 22.38 -10.77 -2.24
N ALA A 57 22.69 -9.51 -1.92
CA ALA A 57 23.07 -8.50 -2.89
C ALA A 57 24.26 -7.68 -2.38
N ASN A 58 25.16 -7.35 -3.29
CA ASN A 58 26.26 -6.40 -3.07
C ASN A 58 26.16 -5.27 -4.11
N LYS A 59 27.01 -4.24 -4.00
CA LYS A 59 27.00 -3.07 -4.89
C LYS A 59 27.02 -3.46 -6.37
N ASN A 60 27.87 -4.42 -6.73
CA ASN A 60 28.03 -4.84 -8.14
C ASN A 60 26.77 -5.58 -8.66
N SER A 61 26.21 -6.51 -7.87
CA SER A 61 25.00 -7.24 -8.25
C SER A 61 23.79 -6.31 -8.31
N TYR A 62 23.68 -5.36 -7.38
CA TYR A 62 22.67 -4.31 -7.42
C TYR A 62 22.78 -3.48 -8.69
N GLN A 63 23.97 -2.93 -8.98
CA GLN A 63 24.19 -2.08 -10.15
C GLN A 63 23.90 -2.83 -11.48
N LYS A 64 24.29 -4.09 -11.58
CA LYS A 64 23.96 -4.92 -12.76
C LYS A 64 22.44 -5.08 -12.91
N LYS A 65 21.72 -5.40 -11.84
CA LYS A 65 20.27 -5.55 -11.87
C LYS A 65 19.57 -4.22 -12.18
N TYR A 66 20.00 -3.13 -11.56
CA TYR A 66 19.47 -1.79 -11.81
C TYR A 66 19.65 -1.39 -13.27
N ASN A 67 20.86 -1.49 -13.80
CA ASN A 67 21.13 -1.18 -15.21
C ASN A 67 20.30 -2.05 -16.16
N HIS A 68 20.10 -3.32 -15.84
CA HIS A 68 19.24 -4.22 -16.62
C HIS A 68 17.76 -3.76 -16.55
N SER A 69 17.28 -3.40 -15.37
CA SER A 69 15.89 -2.94 -15.18
C SER A 69 15.56 -1.65 -15.95
N ILE A 70 16.57 -0.80 -16.18
CA ILE A 70 16.40 0.43 -16.96
C ILE A 70 16.58 0.17 -18.46
N LYS A 71 17.69 -0.49 -18.87
CA LYS A 71 18.05 -0.65 -20.28
C LYS A 71 17.23 -1.72 -21.00
N LYS A 72 16.83 -2.79 -20.29
CA LYS A 72 16.06 -3.92 -20.84
C LYS A 72 14.88 -4.25 -19.91
N ASN A 73 14.03 -3.26 -19.69
CA ASN A 73 12.99 -3.29 -18.68
C ASN A 73 12.06 -4.51 -18.79
N GLU A 74 11.53 -4.83 -19.97
CA GLU A 74 10.63 -5.97 -20.12
C GLU A 74 11.32 -7.31 -19.89
N ASP A 75 12.56 -7.49 -20.38
CA ASP A 75 13.33 -8.70 -20.13
C ASP A 75 13.63 -8.89 -18.65
N PHE A 76 13.98 -7.81 -17.97
CA PHE A 76 14.20 -7.82 -16.53
C PHE A 76 12.96 -8.31 -15.79
N TRP A 77 11.80 -7.70 -16.03
CA TRP A 77 10.56 -8.07 -15.35
C TRP A 77 10.02 -9.42 -15.79
N ARG A 78 10.22 -9.81 -17.05
CA ARG A 78 9.94 -11.17 -17.53
C ARG A 78 10.69 -12.23 -16.74
N LYS A 79 11.93 -11.95 -16.36
CA LYS A 79 12.75 -12.84 -15.53
C LYS A 79 12.35 -12.78 -14.06
N GLU A 80 12.25 -11.59 -13.48
CA GLU A 80 11.96 -11.41 -12.06
C GLU A 80 10.54 -11.90 -11.70
N GLY A 81 9.56 -11.74 -12.57
CA GLY A 81 8.20 -12.25 -12.36
C GLY A 81 8.12 -13.78 -12.21
N LYS A 82 9.12 -14.53 -12.70
CA LYS A 82 9.20 -15.99 -12.51
C LYS A 82 9.57 -16.42 -11.08
N ARG A 83 9.93 -15.47 -10.20
CA ARG A 83 10.25 -15.75 -8.80
C ARG A 83 9.05 -16.11 -7.96
N ILE A 84 7.85 -15.77 -8.42
CA ILE A 84 6.58 -16.09 -7.77
C ILE A 84 5.84 -17.17 -8.54
N THR A 85 4.91 -17.85 -7.88
CA THR A 85 4.13 -18.94 -8.48
C THR A 85 2.85 -18.38 -9.11
N TRP A 86 2.64 -18.69 -10.37
CA TRP A 86 1.48 -18.27 -11.15
C TRP A 86 0.51 -19.45 -11.34
N ILE A 87 -0.78 -19.20 -11.14
CA ILE A 87 -1.86 -20.13 -11.50
C ILE A 87 -1.98 -20.19 -13.04
N LYS A 88 -1.97 -19.01 -13.67
CA LYS A 88 -1.85 -18.85 -15.13
C LYS A 88 -0.61 -17.99 -15.39
N PRO A 89 0.45 -18.53 -16.00
CA PRO A 89 1.63 -17.73 -16.34
C PRO A 89 1.29 -16.55 -17.25
N TYR A 90 1.97 -15.41 -17.02
CA TYR A 90 1.85 -14.25 -17.87
C TYR A 90 2.65 -14.41 -19.18
N LYS A 91 2.15 -13.79 -20.23
CA LYS A 91 2.86 -13.58 -21.50
C LYS A 91 3.20 -12.11 -21.71
N LYS A 92 2.30 -11.22 -21.24
CA LYS A 92 2.40 -9.77 -21.39
C LYS A 92 2.94 -9.15 -20.10
N ILE A 93 4.01 -8.37 -20.22
CA ILE A 93 4.75 -7.83 -19.06
C ILE A 93 4.11 -6.56 -18.57
N LYS A 94 3.99 -5.57 -19.45
CA LYS A 94 3.43 -4.26 -19.09
C LYS A 94 2.66 -3.66 -20.25
N ASP A 95 1.70 -2.81 -19.88
CA ASP A 95 1.00 -1.89 -20.75
C ASP A 95 0.84 -0.60 -19.94
N VAL A 96 1.79 0.32 -20.12
CA VAL A 96 1.93 1.53 -19.30
C VAL A 96 1.95 2.75 -20.20
N LYS A 97 1.06 3.70 -19.89
CA LYS A 97 0.98 5.01 -20.53
C LYS A 97 0.85 6.08 -19.45
N TYR A 98 1.70 7.08 -19.52
CA TYR A 98 1.60 8.29 -18.70
C TYR A 98 1.30 9.47 -19.61
N SER A 99 0.12 10.06 -19.46
CA SER A 99 -0.26 11.29 -20.13
C SER A 99 -1.05 12.17 -19.18
N LYS A 100 -1.24 13.45 -19.53
CA LYS A 100 -2.02 14.39 -18.69
C LYS A 100 -3.50 13.97 -18.54
N THR A 101 -4.03 13.28 -19.53
CA THR A 101 -5.47 12.94 -19.61
C THR A 101 -5.77 11.45 -19.49
N ASP A 102 -4.74 10.58 -19.63
CA ASP A 102 -4.93 9.13 -19.65
C ASP A 102 -3.72 8.45 -19.02
N VAL A 103 -3.91 7.95 -17.78
CA VAL A 103 -2.91 7.18 -17.06
C VAL A 103 -3.34 5.73 -17.06
N LYS A 104 -2.51 4.88 -17.67
CA LYS A 104 -2.72 3.44 -17.74
C LYS A 104 -1.51 2.71 -17.18
N ILE A 105 -1.73 1.88 -16.15
CA ILE A 105 -0.66 1.10 -15.51
C ILE A 105 -1.14 -0.33 -15.35
N LYS A 106 -0.68 -1.21 -16.23
CA LYS A 106 -0.99 -2.65 -16.18
C LYS A 106 0.30 -3.45 -16.24
N TRP A 107 0.49 -4.32 -15.24
CA TRP A 107 1.62 -5.22 -15.15
C TRP A 107 1.16 -6.67 -15.11
N PHE A 108 1.83 -7.56 -15.85
CA PHE A 108 1.54 -9.00 -15.90
C PHE A 108 0.04 -9.30 -16.09
N TYR A 109 -0.63 -8.49 -16.90
CA TYR A 109 -2.08 -8.33 -16.90
C TYR A 109 -2.88 -9.51 -17.50
N ASP A 110 -2.22 -10.46 -18.13
CA ASP A 110 -2.81 -11.71 -18.59
C ASP A 110 -2.46 -12.91 -17.69
N GLY A 111 -1.63 -12.69 -16.66
CA GLY A 111 -1.30 -13.68 -15.65
C GLY A 111 -2.36 -13.74 -14.53
N LYS A 112 -2.40 -14.88 -13.83
CA LYS A 112 -3.23 -15.07 -12.62
C LYS A 112 -2.41 -15.69 -11.51
N LEU A 113 -2.50 -15.14 -10.32
CA LEU A 113 -1.86 -15.66 -9.12
C LEU A 113 -2.78 -15.50 -7.92
N ASN A 114 -2.42 -16.16 -6.82
CA ASN A 114 -3.02 -15.93 -5.51
C ASN A 114 -1.93 -15.52 -4.54
N ALA A 115 -2.08 -14.38 -3.88
CA ALA A 115 -1.08 -13.86 -2.95
C ALA A 115 -0.93 -14.77 -1.72
N SER A 116 -2.05 -15.24 -1.15
CA SER A 116 -2.02 -16.17 -0.01
C SER A 116 -1.29 -17.47 -0.33
N ALA A 117 -1.55 -18.06 -1.51
CA ALA A 117 -0.85 -19.26 -1.96
C ALA A 117 0.66 -19.03 -2.12
N ASN A 118 1.05 -17.86 -2.62
CA ASN A 118 2.46 -17.48 -2.72
C ASN A 118 3.13 -17.26 -1.37
N CYS A 119 2.41 -16.71 -0.40
CA CYS A 119 2.94 -16.50 0.95
C CYS A 119 3.04 -17.79 1.76
N ILE A 120 2.15 -18.75 1.55
CA ILE A 120 1.99 -19.91 2.42
C ILE A 120 2.19 -21.23 1.67
N ASP A 121 1.30 -21.56 0.74
CA ASP A 121 1.16 -22.90 0.17
C ASP A 121 2.43 -23.41 -0.51
N ARG A 122 3.08 -22.55 -1.30
CA ARG A 122 4.34 -22.88 -1.98
C ARG A 122 5.48 -23.26 -1.03
N HIS A 123 5.38 -22.90 0.23
CA HIS A 123 6.41 -23.13 1.25
C HIS A 123 6.14 -24.37 2.11
N LEU A 124 4.91 -24.92 2.10
CA LEU A 124 4.50 -25.99 3.02
C LEU A 124 5.35 -27.24 2.91
N LYS A 125 5.66 -27.70 1.69
CA LYS A 125 6.45 -28.90 1.46
C LYS A 125 7.85 -28.78 2.06
N LYS A 126 8.52 -27.65 1.89
CA LYS A 126 9.92 -27.46 2.31
C LYS A 126 10.03 -26.83 3.70
N TYR A 127 9.13 -25.96 4.07
CA TYR A 127 9.22 -25.12 5.26
C TYR A 127 8.02 -25.24 6.19
N GLY A 128 7.15 -26.25 6.04
CA GLY A 128 5.92 -26.38 6.80
C GLY A 128 6.09 -26.37 8.33
N LYS A 129 7.23 -26.88 8.82
CA LYS A 129 7.56 -26.88 10.26
C LYS A 129 8.33 -25.63 10.71
N LYS A 130 8.79 -24.74 9.77
CA LYS A 130 9.48 -23.52 10.13
C LYS A 130 8.50 -22.49 10.68
N THR A 131 8.95 -21.67 11.59
CA THR A 131 8.23 -20.50 12.09
C THR A 131 7.97 -19.51 10.95
N ALA A 132 6.70 -19.18 10.75
CA ALA A 132 6.23 -18.20 9.77
C ALA A 132 5.94 -16.85 10.44
N ILE A 133 5.42 -16.88 11.68
CA ILE A 133 5.10 -15.70 12.47
C ILE A 133 5.63 -15.91 13.88
N ILE A 134 6.31 -14.89 14.40
CA ILE A 134 6.61 -14.74 15.82
C ILE A 134 5.74 -13.60 16.32
N TRP A 135 4.77 -13.93 17.16
CA TRP A 135 3.93 -12.94 17.79
C TRP A 135 4.39 -12.73 19.23
N VAL A 136 4.48 -11.46 19.64
CA VAL A 136 4.83 -11.05 20.99
C VAL A 136 3.73 -10.10 21.48
N GLY A 137 3.13 -10.42 22.62
CA GLY A 137 2.11 -9.58 23.25
C GLY A 137 2.70 -8.36 23.95
N ASP A 138 1.84 -7.51 24.50
CA ASP A 138 2.27 -6.36 25.32
C ASP A 138 3.10 -6.80 26.53
N ASP A 139 2.80 -7.96 27.10
CA ASP A 139 3.66 -8.67 28.03
C ASP A 139 4.62 -9.57 27.22
N PRO A 140 5.95 -9.28 27.20
CA PRO A 140 6.92 -10.05 26.41
C PRO A 140 7.00 -11.54 26.79
N SER A 141 6.53 -11.92 27.99
CA SER A 141 6.43 -13.34 28.39
C SER A 141 5.34 -14.09 27.61
N LYS A 142 4.39 -13.36 27.03
CA LYS A 142 3.32 -13.89 26.18
C LYS A 142 3.75 -13.81 24.72
N SER A 143 4.46 -14.82 24.25
CA SER A 143 4.86 -14.94 22.86
C SER A 143 4.38 -16.24 22.24
N LYS A 144 4.17 -16.26 20.95
CA LYS A 144 3.76 -17.45 20.20
C LYS A 144 4.50 -17.55 18.89
N GLU A 145 5.11 -18.70 18.63
CA GLU A 145 5.64 -19.06 17.33
C GLU A 145 4.60 -19.86 16.54
N ILE A 146 4.33 -19.41 15.31
CA ILE A 146 3.33 -20.01 14.43
C ILE A 146 4.05 -20.55 13.21
N SER A 147 4.01 -21.86 13.00
CA SER A 147 4.62 -22.51 11.85
C SER A 147 3.84 -22.22 10.55
N TYR A 148 4.47 -22.39 9.38
CA TYR A 148 3.78 -22.29 8.09
C TYR A 148 2.58 -23.24 7.99
N ARG A 149 2.67 -24.44 8.57
CA ARG A 149 1.55 -25.41 8.59
C ARG A 149 0.40 -24.93 9.44
N GLU A 150 0.69 -24.38 10.60
CA GLU A 150 -0.31 -23.81 11.49
C GLU A 150 -0.96 -22.55 10.90
N LEU A 151 -0.15 -21.67 10.31
CA LEU A 151 -0.63 -20.50 9.57
C LEU A 151 -1.57 -20.92 8.45
N HIS A 152 -1.19 -21.91 7.64
CA HIS A 152 -2.05 -22.44 6.58
C HIS A 152 -3.39 -22.94 7.11
N LYS A 153 -3.36 -23.76 8.19
CA LYS A 153 -4.56 -24.29 8.81
C LYS A 153 -5.50 -23.17 9.27
N ASN A 154 -4.97 -22.16 9.96
CA ASN A 154 -5.77 -21.05 10.48
C ASN A 154 -6.31 -20.17 9.35
N VAL A 155 -5.50 -19.85 8.33
CA VAL A 155 -5.95 -19.09 7.16
C VAL A 155 -7.05 -19.83 6.39
N CYS A 156 -6.96 -21.15 6.23
CA CYS A 156 -8.02 -21.93 5.60
C CYS A 156 -9.32 -21.96 6.43
N LYS A 157 -9.21 -22.09 7.76
CA LYS A 157 -10.38 -22.01 8.65
C LYS A 157 -11.07 -20.64 8.53
N THR A 158 -10.31 -19.55 8.63
CA THR A 158 -10.82 -18.18 8.50
C THR A 158 -11.45 -17.98 7.11
N ALA A 159 -10.78 -18.43 6.05
CA ALA A 159 -11.32 -18.34 4.68
C ALA A 159 -12.67 -19.07 4.52
N ASN A 160 -12.82 -20.25 5.12
CA ASN A 160 -14.08 -20.98 5.13
C ASN A 160 -15.15 -20.25 5.96
N GLY A 161 -14.79 -19.68 7.11
CA GLY A 161 -15.70 -18.84 7.91
C GLY A 161 -16.21 -17.64 7.11
N LEU A 162 -15.31 -16.91 6.44
CA LEU A 162 -15.69 -15.77 5.60
C LEU A 162 -16.64 -16.19 4.45
N LYS A 163 -16.38 -17.33 3.83
CA LYS A 163 -17.30 -17.88 2.79
C LYS A 163 -18.66 -18.26 3.35
N ASN A 164 -18.72 -18.83 4.55
CA ASN A 164 -19.96 -19.25 5.18
C ASN A 164 -20.88 -18.06 5.51
N ILE A 165 -20.32 -16.90 5.83
CA ILE A 165 -21.08 -15.66 6.01
C ILE A 165 -21.38 -14.92 4.69
N GLY A 166 -21.07 -15.54 3.54
CA GLY A 166 -21.45 -15.06 2.21
C GLY A 166 -20.41 -14.24 1.47
N ILE A 167 -19.22 -14.03 2.02
CA ILE A 167 -18.16 -13.25 1.36
C ILE A 167 -17.63 -13.97 0.12
N LYS A 168 -17.60 -13.26 -1.01
CA LYS A 168 -17.21 -13.76 -2.32
C LYS A 168 -16.01 -12.99 -2.87
N LYS A 169 -15.47 -13.49 -3.98
CA LYS A 169 -14.43 -12.80 -4.72
C LYS A 169 -14.90 -11.41 -5.16
N GLY A 170 -14.10 -10.40 -4.85
CA GLY A 170 -14.38 -8.99 -5.17
C GLY A 170 -15.08 -8.22 -4.07
N ASP A 171 -15.68 -8.91 -3.09
CA ASP A 171 -16.28 -8.23 -1.93
C ASP A 171 -15.21 -7.52 -1.12
N LYS A 172 -15.59 -6.40 -0.50
CA LYS A 172 -14.72 -5.55 0.30
C LYS A 172 -14.98 -5.82 1.77
N VAL A 173 -13.92 -6.15 2.50
CA VAL A 173 -13.94 -6.50 3.92
C VAL A 173 -13.09 -5.51 4.69
N THR A 174 -13.66 -4.77 5.60
CA THR A 174 -12.92 -3.97 6.56
C THR A 174 -12.44 -4.84 7.70
N ILE A 175 -11.17 -4.73 8.06
CA ILE A 175 -10.57 -5.48 9.17
C ILE A 175 -10.16 -4.47 10.24
N TYR A 176 -10.87 -4.48 11.38
CA TYR A 176 -10.57 -3.63 12.54
C TYR A 176 -10.13 -4.52 13.69
N LEU A 177 -8.84 -4.81 13.75
CA LEU A 177 -8.22 -5.67 14.76
C LEU A 177 -6.94 -5.02 15.30
N THR A 178 -6.58 -5.40 16.53
CA THR A 178 -5.26 -5.10 17.10
C THR A 178 -4.19 -5.99 16.48
N MET A 179 -2.92 -5.84 16.91
CA MET A 179 -1.77 -6.59 16.38
C MET A 179 -1.71 -8.01 16.92
N ILE A 180 -2.73 -8.80 16.61
CA ILE A 180 -2.85 -10.23 16.98
C ILE A 180 -2.66 -11.13 15.76
N PRO A 181 -2.32 -12.42 15.92
CA PRO A 181 -2.12 -13.33 14.79
C PRO A 181 -3.32 -13.43 13.85
N GLU A 182 -4.53 -13.29 14.40
CA GLU A 182 -5.81 -13.34 13.67
C GLU A 182 -5.92 -12.24 12.61
N LEU A 183 -5.27 -11.09 12.81
CA LEU A 183 -5.16 -10.05 11.78
C LEU A 183 -4.48 -10.60 10.52
N ALA A 184 -3.34 -11.26 10.70
CA ALA A 184 -2.61 -11.87 9.58
C ALA A 184 -3.42 -13.01 8.91
N TYR A 185 -4.11 -13.80 9.71
CA TYR A 185 -4.97 -14.89 9.18
C TYR A 185 -6.11 -14.32 8.33
N THR A 186 -6.77 -13.26 8.79
CA THR A 186 -7.90 -12.64 8.09
C THR A 186 -7.45 -11.98 6.79
N MET A 187 -6.33 -11.24 6.79
CA MET A 187 -5.74 -10.66 5.58
C MET A 187 -5.44 -11.71 4.51
N LEU A 188 -4.78 -12.80 4.92
CA LEU A 188 -4.41 -13.90 4.03
C LEU A 188 -5.63 -14.71 3.60
N ALA A 189 -6.66 -14.83 4.44
CA ALA A 189 -7.92 -15.48 4.11
C ALA A 189 -8.70 -14.69 3.05
N CYS A 190 -8.84 -13.38 3.19
CA CYS A 190 -9.43 -12.52 2.17
C CYS A 190 -8.70 -12.67 0.83
N SER A 191 -7.36 -12.56 0.85
CA SER A 191 -6.54 -12.75 -0.35
C SER A 191 -6.73 -14.16 -0.95
N ARG A 192 -6.92 -15.19 -0.12
CA ARG A 192 -7.10 -16.58 -0.56
C ARG A 192 -8.39 -16.77 -1.35
N ILE A 193 -9.50 -16.18 -0.89
CA ILE A 193 -10.80 -16.28 -1.57
C ILE A 193 -10.99 -15.20 -2.64
N GLY A 194 -10.05 -14.26 -2.76
CA GLY A 194 -10.10 -13.17 -3.74
C GLY A 194 -10.97 -12.00 -3.31
N ALA A 195 -11.29 -11.88 -2.02
CA ALA A 195 -11.90 -10.69 -1.45
C ALA A 195 -10.85 -9.59 -1.27
N VAL A 196 -11.28 -8.34 -1.35
CA VAL A 196 -10.46 -7.15 -1.08
C VAL A 196 -10.54 -6.86 0.42
N HIS A 197 -9.41 -6.59 1.06
CA HIS A 197 -9.43 -6.19 2.47
C HIS A 197 -8.90 -4.78 2.66
N SER A 198 -9.54 -4.03 3.57
CA SER A 198 -9.13 -2.72 4.06
C SER A 198 -8.82 -2.84 5.55
N ILE A 199 -7.57 -2.51 5.95
CA ILE A 199 -7.13 -2.66 7.33
C ILE A 199 -7.24 -1.33 8.04
N ILE A 200 -7.86 -1.35 9.22
CA ILE A 200 -7.95 -0.21 10.11
C ILE A 200 -7.22 -0.56 11.42
N PHE A 201 -6.34 0.32 11.85
CA PHE A 201 -5.61 0.15 13.09
C PHE A 201 -6.56 0.21 14.31
N GLY A 202 -6.41 -0.73 15.25
CA GLY A 202 -7.30 -0.94 16.38
C GLY A 202 -7.42 0.20 17.41
N GLY A 203 -6.74 1.33 17.21
CA GLY A 203 -6.83 2.51 18.04
C GLY A 203 -7.57 3.70 17.40
N PHE A 204 -8.16 3.51 16.23
CA PHE A 204 -8.86 4.61 15.55
C PHE A 204 -10.26 4.88 16.13
N SER A 205 -10.68 6.17 16.09
CA SER A 205 -12.00 6.61 16.53
C SER A 205 -13.12 6.05 15.63
N PRO A 206 -14.37 5.97 16.14
CA PRO A 206 -15.53 5.56 15.35
C PRO A 206 -15.69 6.34 14.05
N ASP A 207 -15.50 7.68 14.07
CA ASP A 207 -15.59 8.53 12.87
C ASP A 207 -14.55 8.16 11.82
N SER A 208 -13.34 7.86 12.27
CA SER A 208 -12.25 7.42 11.39
C SER A 208 -12.54 6.04 10.76
N ILE A 209 -13.18 5.15 11.50
CA ILE A 209 -13.61 3.83 11.01
C ILE A 209 -14.72 4.00 9.98
N SER A 210 -15.78 4.76 10.33
CA SER A 210 -16.91 5.06 9.44
C SER A 210 -16.45 5.67 8.13
N THR A 211 -15.57 6.68 8.18
CA THR A 211 -15.03 7.33 6.98
C THR A 211 -14.35 6.32 6.06
N ARG A 212 -13.54 5.39 6.60
CA ARG A 212 -12.83 4.39 5.80
C ARG A 212 -13.75 3.32 5.23
N ILE A 213 -14.76 2.90 5.97
CA ILE A 213 -15.78 1.96 5.50
C ILE A 213 -16.53 2.55 4.31
N ASN A 214 -16.95 3.83 4.44
CA ASN A 214 -17.66 4.54 3.38
C ASN A 214 -16.77 4.79 2.15
N ASP A 215 -15.51 5.19 2.36
CA ASP A 215 -14.55 5.44 1.27
C ASP A 215 -14.28 4.18 0.45
N CYS A 216 -14.10 3.04 1.09
CA CYS A 216 -13.88 1.78 0.39
C CYS A 216 -15.18 1.04 0.02
N ASP A 217 -16.35 1.55 0.41
CA ASP A 217 -17.65 0.92 0.16
C ASP A 217 -17.66 -0.55 0.63
N SER A 218 -17.30 -0.76 1.89
CA SER A 218 -17.19 -2.09 2.50
C SER A 218 -18.50 -2.50 3.15
N ASN A 219 -18.98 -3.71 2.83
CA ASN A 219 -20.21 -4.28 3.39
C ASN A 219 -19.97 -5.22 4.58
N TYR A 220 -18.71 -5.48 4.91
CA TYR A 220 -18.32 -6.42 5.97
C TYR A 220 -17.27 -5.77 6.89
N LEU A 221 -17.44 -5.95 8.19
CA LEU A 221 -16.54 -5.50 9.26
C LEU A 221 -16.20 -6.68 10.20
#